data_4317c8cc05e970dc69e184465ca170b9
#
_entry.id   4317c8cc05e970dc69e184465ca170b9
#
_cell.length_a   1.000
_cell.length_b   1.000
_cell.length_c   1.000
_cell.angle_alpha   90.00
_cell.angle_beta   90.00
_cell.angle_gamma   90.00
#
_symmetry.space_group_name_H-M   'P 1'
#
loop_
_entity.id
_entity.type
_entity.pdbx_description
1 polymer ?
#
loop_
_entity_poly.entity_id
_entity_poly.type
_entity_poly.pdbx_seq_one_letter_code
_entity_poly.pdbx_strand_id
1 'polypeptide(L)'
;MAAIVKRGKKYALVYKYEDENGVKKQKWETFETEKEAKKRKAEIEYQSDQGTFIAPSKQTVSEFLEDFVALYGEKKWGVSMYSASCGLIENYINPTIGDLPIQSITTRTVDKYIKTLKKTDAVSTKTRKATTEKLTDATIEKIIKLLRCAFNQAVRWELIGKNPFLNAILPTTRYKKRDIWDIEMIQKALDACKESRLYISMNLSFACSMRLGEILGLPWYNVHISDEEIAADNAYVIVDRELERASWKAIQSLDKKDIYHIFESTKEDAKTRVIIKKPKTESSIRKIWLPKTLAYMLRELQDSQTKLKDFLGDEYKDYGLVVAQENGHPCDGRVIEKLFKQLKEDAGLPNVVFHSLRHSSTTYKLKLNHGDLKATQGDTGHAEIDMITRVYAHILDEDRKVNAQKFESAFYANPDLREVRAPQEQQPKLDLENLLLQLQQSPELADMLANLLAQRAKTA
;
A
#
# COMPACT_ATOMS: atom_id res chain seq x y z
N MET A 1 -15.91 -38.03 32.76
CA MET A 1 -17.34 -38.25 33.08
C MET A 1 -17.87 -37.02 33.82
N ALA A 2 -19.03 -36.54 33.41
CA ALA A 2 -19.70 -35.41 34.04
C ALA A 2 -20.82 -35.96 35.01
N ALA A 3 -20.92 -35.38 36.24
CA ALA A 3 -21.90 -35.78 37.23
C ALA A 3 -22.77 -34.58 37.67
N ILE A 4 -24.05 -34.82 37.88
CA ILE A 4 -25.01 -33.82 38.38
C ILE A 4 -25.21 -34.06 39.88
N VAL A 5 -25.04 -33.01 40.68
CA VAL A 5 -25.24 -33.04 42.14
C VAL A 5 -26.28 -32.01 42.52
N LYS A 6 -27.31 -32.42 43.25
CA LYS A 6 -28.32 -31.51 43.80
C LYS A 6 -27.78 -30.77 45.01
N ARG A 7 -27.83 -29.42 45.00
CA ARG A 7 -27.41 -28.56 46.13
C ARG A 7 -28.57 -27.64 46.56
N GLY A 8 -29.29 -28.07 47.55
CA GLY A 8 -30.49 -27.34 47.98
C GLY A 8 -31.54 -27.20 46.87
N LYS A 9 -31.84 -25.98 46.46
CA LYS A 9 -32.81 -25.71 45.39
C LYS A 9 -32.17 -25.67 43.99
N LYS A 10 -30.83 -25.82 43.84
CA LYS A 10 -30.08 -25.72 42.59
C LYS A 10 -29.40 -27.05 42.23
N TYR A 11 -28.99 -27.17 40.98
CA TYR A 11 -28.30 -28.35 40.46
C TYR A 11 -26.89 -27.93 40.00
N ALA A 12 -25.86 -28.64 40.45
CA ALA A 12 -24.50 -28.43 40.07
C ALA A 12 -24.01 -29.53 39.13
N LEU A 13 -23.49 -29.16 37.99
CA LEU A 13 -22.81 -30.08 37.08
C LEU A 13 -21.30 -30.02 37.39
N VAL A 14 -20.73 -31.19 37.59
CA VAL A 14 -19.30 -31.36 37.92
C VAL A 14 -18.65 -32.21 36.87
N TYR A 15 -17.56 -31.70 36.28
CA TYR A 15 -16.80 -32.48 35.30
C TYR A 15 -15.30 -32.21 35.43
N LYS A 16 -14.52 -33.21 35.05
CA LYS A 16 -13.05 -33.13 35.01
C LYS A 16 -12.61 -32.81 33.57
N TYR A 17 -11.60 -31.99 33.48
CA TYR A 17 -10.96 -31.63 32.20
C TYR A 17 -9.44 -31.51 32.42
N GLU A 18 -8.67 -31.60 31.37
CA GLU A 18 -7.24 -31.28 31.35
C GLU A 18 -7.06 -29.87 30.82
N ASP A 19 -6.25 -29.09 31.54
CA ASP A 19 -5.87 -27.75 31.04
C ASP A 19 -4.75 -27.86 30.00
N GLU A 20 -4.33 -26.71 29.45
CA GLU A 20 -3.26 -26.60 28.45
C GLU A 20 -1.92 -27.21 28.85
N ASN A 21 -1.69 -27.41 30.17
CA ASN A 21 -0.49 -28.02 30.73
C ASN A 21 -0.70 -29.52 31.05
N GLY A 22 -1.82 -30.11 30.63
CA GLY A 22 -2.16 -31.50 30.91
C GLY A 22 -2.56 -31.77 32.37
N VAL A 23 -2.78 -30.71 33.17
CA VAL A 23 -3.16 -30.85 34.55
C VAL A 23 -4.66 -31.12 34.68
N LYS A 24 -5.03 -32.19 35.37
CA LYS A 24 -6.44 -32.54 35.60
C LYS A 24 -7.09 -31.57 36.58
N LYS A 25 -8.06 -30.81 36.09
CA LYS A 25 -8.86 -29.85 36.86
C LYS A 25 -10.31 -30.29 36.91
N GLN A 26 -11.06 -29.70 37.88
CA GLN A 26 -12.47 -29.93 38.03
C GLN A 26 -13.23 -28.62 37.98
N LYS A 27 -14.33 -28.57 37.21
CA LYS A 27 -15.21 -27.42 37.13
C LYS A 27 -16.58 -27.74 37.65
N TRP A 28 -17.17 -26.75 38.30
CA TRP A 28 -18.51 -26.77 38.83
C TRP A 28 -19.33 -25.69 38.11
N GLU A 29 -20.46 -26.09 37.47
CA GLU A 29 -21.41 -25.17 36.86
C GLU A 29 -22.74 -25.33 37.57
N THR A 30 -23.39 -24.22 38.01
CA THR A 30 -24.64 -24.27 38.77
C THR A 30 -25.80 -23.83 37.91
N PHE A 31 -26.90 -24.57 37.96
CA PHE A 31 -28.13 -24.36 37.20
C PHE A 31 -29.32 -24.25 38.13
N GLU A 32 -30.35 -23.53 37.71
CA GLU A 32 -31.59 -23.38 38.45
C GLU A 32 -32.43 -24.64 38.33
N THR A 33 -32.41 -25.36 37.17
CA THR A 33 -33.19 -26.53 36.90
C THR A 33 -32.34 -27.75 36.56
N GLU A 34 -32.84 -28.94 36.91
CA GLU A 34 -32.22 -30.21 36.53
C GLU A 34 -32.15 -30.42 35.01
N LYS A 35 -33.17 -29.93 34.30
CA LYS A 35 -33.23 -30.00 32.85
C LYS A 35 -32.08 -29.27 32.18
N GLU A 36 -31.72 -28.07 32.68
CA GLU A 36 -30.56 -27.30 32.17
C GLU A 36 -29.24 -28.03 32.49
N ALA A 37 -29.09 -28.56 33.70
CA ALA A 37 -27.90 -29.32 34.04
C ALA A 37 -27.74 -30.58 33.19
N LYS A 38 -28.84 -31.32 32.89
CA LYS A 38 -28.84 -32.49 32.02
C LYS A 38 -28.47 -32.11 30.56
N LYS A 39 -29.02 -31.01 30.06
CA LYS A 39 -28.71 -30.49 28.72
C LYS A 39 -27.23 -30.17 28.61
N ARG A 40 -26.68 -29.43 29.59
CA ARG A 40 -25.28 -29.08 29.61
C ARG A 40 -24.36 -30.29 29.73
N LYS A 41 -24.74 -31.27 30.51
CA LYS A 41 -24.02 -32.54 30.64
C LYS A 41 -23.92 -33.24 29.29
N ALA A 42 -25.04 -33.40 28.57
CA ALA A 42 -25.08 -34.03 27.28
C ALA A 42 -24.24 -33.27 26.23
N GLU A 43 -24.23 -31.93 26.27
CA GLU A 43 -23.36 -31.09 25.40
C GLU A 43 -21.90 -31.39 25.65
N ILE A 44 -21.44 -31.43 26.93
CA ILE A 44 -20.03 -31.68 27.30
C ILE A 44 -19.63 -33.10 26.88
N GLU A 45 -20.49 -34.11 27.14
CA GLU A 45 -20.19 -35.48 26.77
C GLU A 45 -20.11 -35.64 25.25
N TYR A 46 -21.03 -35.06 24.49
CA TYR A 46 -21.00 -35.04 23.03
C TYR A 46 -19.73 -34.34 22.49
N GLN A 47 -19.39 -33.17 23.02
CA GLN A 47 -18.18 -32.44 22.61
C GLN A 47 -16.89 -33.22 22.95
N SER A 48 -16.86 -33.89 24.09
CA SER A 48 -15.74 -34.77 24.46
C SER A 48 -15.58 -35.94 23.51
N ASP A 49 -16.69 -36.61 23.16
CA ASP A 49 -16.71 -37.75 22.24
C ASP A 49 -16.30 -37.35 20.81
N GLN A 50 -16.67 -36.12 20.39
CA GLN A 50 -16.26 -35.56 19.09
C GLN A 50 -14.87 -34.92 19.10
N GLY A 51 -14.18 -34.86 20.25
CA GLY A 51 -12.88 -34.18 20.38
C GLY A 51 -12.97 -32.65 20.20
N THR A 52 -14.16 -32.05 20.32
CA THR A 52 -14.40 -30.61 20.17
C THR A 52 -14.62 -29.89 21.49
N PHE A 53 -14.38 -30.58 22.60
CA PHE A 53 -14.51 -29.99 23.92
C PHE A 53 -13.41 -28.97 24.18
N ILE A 54 -13.80 -27.72 24.47
CA ILE A 54 -12.87 -26.64 24.83
C ILE A 54 -12.79 -26.55 26.34
N ALA A 55 -11.57 -26.75 26.87
CA ALA A 55 -11.32 -26.64 28.28
C ALA A 55 -11.61 -25.21 28.80
N PRO A 56 -12.28 -25.07 29.92
CA PRO A 56 -12.50 -23.76 30.53
C PRO A 56 -11.18 -23.09 30.90
N SER A 57 -10.94 -21.92 30.34
CA SER A 57 -9.76 -21.10 30.61
C SER A 57 -10.15 -19.80 31.30
N LYS A 58 -9.28 -19.29 32.18
CA LYS A 58 -9.36 -17.94 32.74
C LYS A 58 -8.42 -16.96 32.03
N GLN A 59 -7.70 -17.43 31.01
CA GLN A 59 -6.77 -16.61 30.25
C GLN A 59 -7.46 -15.34 29.75
N THR A 60 -6.86 -14.22 30.04
CA THR A 60 -7.35 -12.91 29.60
C THR A 60 -6.99 -12.65 28.14
N VAL A 61 -7.66 -11.67 27.53
CA VAL A 61 -7.33 -11.22 26.16
C VAL A 61 -5.90 -10.71 26.12
N SER A 62 -5.40 -10.03 27.15
CA SER A 62 -4.02 -9.52 27.21
C SER A 62 -3.00 -10.67 27.20
N GLU A 63 -3.15 -11.65 28.08
CA GLU A 63 -2.29 -12.84 28.14
C GLU A 63 -2.31 -13.63 26.83
N PHE A 64 -3.51 -13.84 26.27
CA PHE A 64 -3.63 -14.48 24.94
C PHE A 64 -2.91 -13.69 23.84
N LEU A 65 -3.01 -12.35 23.83
CA LEU A 65 -2.34 -11.53 22.82
C LEU A 65 -0.81 -11.51 22.98
N GLU A 66 -0.29 -11.66 24.19
CA GLU A 66 1.14 -11.88 24.45
C GLU A 66 1.60 -13.19 23.78
N ASP A 67 0.89 -14.29 24.02
CA ASP A 67 1.16 -15.58 23.36
C ASP A 67 1.02 -15.49 21.84
N PHE A 68 -0.01 -14.79 21.37
CA PHE A 68 -0.23 -14.60 19.93
C PHE A 68 0.91 -13.82 19.27
N VAL A 69 1.44 -12.79 19.91
CA VAL A 69 2.60 -12.03 19.41
C VAL A 69 3.84 -12.92 19.39
N ALA A 70 4.12 -13.64 20.47
CA ALA A 70 5.32 -14.48 20.61
C ALA A 70 5.29 -15.69 19.66
N LEU A 71 4.18 -16.45 19.63
CA LEU A 71 4.12 -17.72 18.91
C LEU A 71 3.75 -17.57 17.41
N TYR A 72 2.95 -16.56 17.08
CA TYR A 72 2.49 -16.29 15.72
C TYR A 72 3.14 -15.04 15.11
N GLY A 73 3.12 -13.93 15.83
CA GLY A 73 3.60 -12.64 15.36
C GLY A 73 5.07 -12.67 14.98
N GLU A 74 5.94 -13.17 15.84
CA GLU A 74 7.39 -13.26 15.60
C GLU A 74 7.73 -14.13 14.38
N LYS A 75 6.95 -15.18 14.12
CA LYS A 75 7.16 -16.04 12.96
C LYS A 75 6.66 -15.44 11.65
N LYS A 76 5.57 -14.67 11.68
CA LYS A 76 4.84 -14.25 10.47
C LYS A 76 5.03 -12.78 10.10
N TRP A 77 5.33 -11.92 11.06
CA TRP A 77 5.39 -10.48 10.82
C TRP A 77 6.81 -10.02 10.50
N GLY A 78 6.89 -8.99 9.66
CA GLY A 78 8.10 -8.20 9.54
C GLY A 78 8.11 -7.07 10.58
N VAL A 79 9.24 -6.38 10.71
CA VAL A 79 9.53 -5.38 11.78
C VAL A 79 8.47 -4.30 11.89
N SER A 80 8.01 -3.74 10.75
CA SER A 80 7.00 -2.68 10.73
C SER A 80 5.64 -3.18 11.22
N MET A 81 5.23 -4.40 10.80
CA MET A 81 3.94 -4.99 11.20
C MET A 81 3.96 -5.36 12.68
N TYR A 82 5.07 -5.93 13.18
CA TYR A 82 5.26 -6.24 14.60
C TYR A 82 5.08 -4.99 15.45
N SER A 83 5.83 -3.93 15.13
CA SER A 83 5.77 -2.67 15.87
C SER A 83 4.37 -2.04 15.84
N ALA A 84 3.72 -2.04 14.68
CA ALA A 84 2.37 -1.49 14.53
C ALA A 84 1.34 -2.31 15.32
N SER A 85 1.42 -3.65 15.27
CA SER A 85 0.49 -4.54 15.99
C SER A 85 0.64 -4.41 17.50
N CYS A 86 1.88 -4.43 18.02
CA CYS A 86 2.14 -4.20 19.43
C CYS A 86 1.61 -2.83 19.90
N GLY A 87 1.83 -1.78 19.11
CA GLY A 87 1.30 -0.45 19.42
C GLY A 87 -0.24 -0.39 19.45
N LEU A 88 -0.94 -1.14 18.59
CA LEU A 88 -2.40 -1.25 18.66
C LEU A 88 -2.87 -2.03 19.89
N ILE A 89 -2.16 -3.11 20.25
CA ILE A 89 -2.46 -3.91 21.44
C ILE A 89 -2.28 -3.07 22.70
N GLU A 90 -1.12 -2.44 22.86
CA GLU A 90 -0.76 -1.68 24.05
C GLU A 90 -1.66 -0.44 24.24
N ASN A 91 -1.97 0.29 23.18
CA ASN A 91 -2.66 1.57 23.30
C ASN A 91 -4.19 1.48 23.26
N TYR A 92 -4.76 0.46 22.63
CA TYR A 92 -6.21 0.45 22.36
C TYR A 92 -6.92 -0.85 22.75
N ILE A 93 -6.24 -2.00 22.72
CA ILE A 93 -6.87 -3.28 23.00
C ILE A 93 -6.80 -3.59 24.50
N ASN A 94 -5.60 -3.66 25.04
CA ASN A 94 -5.37 -3.99 26.46
C ASN A 94 -6.11 -3.04 27.42
N PRO A 95 -6.11 -1.70 27.21
CA PRO A 95 -6.80 -0.80 28.13
C PRO A 95 -8.33 -0.94 28.16
N THR A 96 -8.91 -1.62 27.18
CA THR A 96 -10.38 -1.69 27.02
C THR A 96 -10.96 -3.07 27.27
N ILE A 97 -10.34 -4.10 26.69
CA ILE A 97 -10.83 -5.49 26.74
C ILE A 97 -9.75 -6.47 27.23
N GLY A 98 -8.55 -5.99 27.56
CA GLY A 98 -7.40 -6.82 27.92
C GLY A 98 -7.66 -7.73 29.14
N ASP A 99 -8.33 -7.22 30.15
CA ASP A 99 -8.61 -7.96 31.40
C ASP A 99 -9.79 -8.95 31.28
N LEU A 100 -10.52 -8.92 30.16
CA LEU A 100 -11.64 -9.84 29.98
C LEU A 100 -11.14 -11.24 29.63
N PRO A 101 -11.74 -12.31 30.21
CA PRO A 101 -11.43 -13.68 29.80
C PRO A 101 -11.74 -13.87 28.32
N ILE A 102 -10.81 -14.49 27.57
CA ILE A 102 -10.95 -14.69 26.10
C ILE A 102 -12.26 -15.41 25.75
N GLN A 103 -12.68 -16.40 26.56
CA GLN A 103 -13.92 -17.16 26.35
C GLN A 103 -15.18 -16.36 26.64
N SER A 104 -15.09 -15.20 27.29
CA SER A 104 -16.22 -14.31 27.58
C SER A 104 -16.52 -13.33 26.44
N ILE A 105 -15.63 -13.21 25.46
CA ILE A 105 -15.79 -12.29 24.35
C ILE A 105 -16.87 -12.81 23.38
N THR A 106 -17.97 -12.08 23.31
CA THR A 106 -19.09 -12.36 22.40
C THR A 106 -19.16 -11.32 21.27
N THR A 107 -19.92 -11.59 20.22
CA THR A 107 -20.17 -10.62 19.14
C THR A 107 -20.76 -9.30 19.69
N ARG A 108 -21.63 -9.39 20.71
CA ARG A 108 -22.17 -8.19 21.40
C ARG A 108 -21.09 -7.40 22.11
N THR A 109 -20.10 -8.08 22.71
CA THR A 109 -18.93 -7.44 23.34
C THR A 109 -18.11 -6.70 22.29
N VAL A 110 -17.90 -7.31 21.10
CA VAL A 110 -17.18 -6.69 19.98
C VAL A 110 -17.90 -5.43 19.48
N ASP A 111 -19.22 -5.45 19.32
CA ASP A 111 -19.99 -4.28 18.87
C ASP A 111 -19.88 -3.11 19.90
N LYS A 112 -19.95 -3.45 21.20
CA LYS A 112 -19.74 -2.44 22.25
C LYS A 112 -18.31 -1.88 22.20
N TYR A 113 -17.31 -2.73 21.99
CA TYR A 113 -15.92 -2.33 21.87
C TYR A 113 -15.71 -1.39 20.69
N ILE A 114 -16.24 -1.68 19.50
CA ILE A 114 -16.20 -0.79 18.33
C ILE A 114 -16.82 0.58 18.65
N LYS A 115 -17.97 0.58 19.38
CA LYS A 115 -18.61 1.83 19.80
C LYS A 115 -17.74 2.64 20.77
N THR A 116 -17.00 1.98 21.65
CA THR A 116 -16.02 2.60 22.54
C THR A 116 -14.85 3.18 21.77
N LEU A 117 -14.26 2.43 20.84
CA LEU A 117 -13.15 2.90 20.00
C LEU A 117 -13.46 4.18 19.22
N LYS A 118 -14.71 4.35 18.75
CA LYS A 118 -15.15 5.59 18.07
C LYS A 118 -15.09 6.84 18.97
N LYS A 119 -15.10 6.64 20.29
CA LYS A 119 -15.02 7.72 21.27
C LYS A 119 -13.63 7.86 21.90
N THR A 120 -12.73 6.91 21.62
CA THR A 120 -11.38 6.88 22.18
C THR A 120 -10.50 7.89 21.48
N ASP A 121 -9.67 8.59 22.27
CA ASP A 121 -8.72 9.55 21.75
C ASP A 121 -7.57 8.87 21.00
N ALA A 122 -7.09 9.52 19.96
CA ALA A 122 -5.92 9.07 19.26
C ALA A 122 -4.66 9.32 20.11
N VAL A 123 -3.87 8.28 20.34
CA VAL A 123 -2.67 8.37 21.18
C VAL A 123 -1.58 9.16 20.46
N SER A 124 -1.13 10.22 21.12
CA SER A 124 0.06 10.98 20.72
C SER A 124 1.29 10.47 21.46
N THR A 125 2.40 10.36 20.75
CA THR A 125 3.70 10.04 21.34
C THR A 125 4.57 11.29 21.41
N LYS A 126 5.68 11.25 22.17
CA LYS A 126 6.64 12.36 22.23
C LYS A 126 7.18 12.79 20.85
N THR A 127 7.21 11.86 19.90
CA THR A 127 7.78 12.05 18.56
C THR A 127 6.72 12.16 17.46
N ARG A 128 5.46 11.81 17.73
CA ARG A 128 4.37 11.85 16.76
C ARG A 128 3.09 12.35 17.42
N LYS A 129 2.64 13.51 17.02
CA LYS A 129 1.32 14.02 17.40
C LYS A 129 0.24 13.28 16.61
N ALA A 130 -0.87 12.99 17.26
CA ALA A 130 -2.05 12.48 16.58
C ALA A 130 -2.57 13.56 15.60
N THR A 131 -2.97 13.12 14.41
CA THR A 131 -3.51 14.01 13.36
C THR A 131 -4.99 14.32 13.58
N THR A 132 -5.65 13.56 14.43
CA THR A 132 -7.06 13.68 14.79
C THR A 132 -7.21 13.53 16.29
N GLU A 133 -8.22 14.16 16.86
CA GLU A 133 -8.52 14.04 18.30
C GLU A 133 -8.97 12.61 18.63
N LYS A 134 -9.90 12.07 17.86
CA LYS A 134 -10.44 10.72 18.03
C LYS A 134 -9.82 9.73 17.03
N LEU A 135 -9.94 8.43 17.34
CA LEU A 135 -9.53 7.36 16.43
C LEU A 135 -10.29 7.47 15.11
N THR A 136 -9.54 7.36 14.01
CA THR A 136 -10.13 7.30 12.67
C THR A 136 -10.74 5.93 12.39
N ASP A 137 -11.78 5.88 11.56
CA ASP A 137 -12.39 4.62 11.12
C ASP A 137 -11.36 3.65 10.53
N ALA A 138 -10.36 4.16 9.79
CA ALA A 138 -9.26 3.36 9.26
C ALA A 138 -8.39 2.71 10.36
N THR A 139 -8.20 3.40 11.50
CA THR A 139 -7.46 2.82 12.64
C THR A 139 -8.31 1.77 13.36
N ILE A 140 -9.60 2.02 13.54
CA ILE A 140 -10.55 1.05 14.11
C ILE A 140 -10.59 -0.22 13.25
N GLU A 141 -10.65 -0.06 11.92
CA GLU A 141 -10.60 -1.19 10.98
C GLU A 141 -9.32 -2.04 11.16
N LYS A 142 -8.15 -1.40 11.33
CA LYS A 142 -6.87 -2.10 11.59
C LYS A 142 -6.91 -2.86 12.90
N ILE A 143 -7.43 -2.27 13.98
CA ILE A 143 -7.58 -2.94 15.29
C ILE A 143 -8.46 -4.19 15.15
N ILE A 144 -9.61 -4.07 14.51
CA ILE A 144 -10.54 -5.20 14.35
C ILE A 144 -9.96 -6.27 13.41
N LYS A 145 -9.24 -5.90 12.36
CA LYS A 145 -8.53 -6.86 11.50
C LYS A 145 -7.45 -7.64 12.26
N LEU A 146 -6.69 -6.96 13.13
CA LEU A 146 -5.70 -7.60 14.00
C LEU A 146 -6.38 -8.60 14.96
N LEU A 147 -7.44 -8.18 15.66
CA LEU A 147 -8.20 -9.05 16.57
C LEU A 147 -8.88 -10.20 15.82
N ARG A 148 -9.40 -9.97 14.63
CA ARG A 148 -9.96 -11.04 13.78
C ARG A 148 -8.89 -12.08 13.45
N CYS A 149 -7.67 -11.66 13.13
CA CYS A 149 -6.54 -12.57 12.89
C CYS A 149 -6.16 -13.33 14.16
N ALA A 150 -6.01 -12.64 15.29
CA ALA A 150 -5.66 -13.23 16.57
C ALA A 150 -6.71 -14.25 17.04
N PHE A 151 -7.99 -13.90 16.98
CA PHE A 151 -9.07 -14.79 17.38
C PHE A 151 -9.31 -15.96 16.41
N ASN A 152 -8.93 -15.84 15.12
CA ASN A 152 -8.83 -17.01 14.24
C ASN A 152 -7.73 -17.98 14.72
N GLN A 153 -6.63 -17.44 15.21
CA GLN A 153 -5.57 -18.26 15.78
C GLN A 153 -6.01 -18.90 17.11
N ALA A 154 -6.78 -18.18 17.96
CA ALA A 154 -7.35 -18.74 19.17
C ALA A 154 -8.29 -19.93 18.90
N VAL A 155 -9.07 -19.87 17.80
CA VAL A 155 -9.86 -21.03 17.35
C VAL A 155 -8.97 -22.20 16.93
N ARG A 156 -7.86 -21.94 16.21
CA ARG A 156 -6.91 -23.00 15.82
C ARG A 156 -6.14 -23.59 17.00
N TRP A 157 -5.93 -22.82 18.05
CA TRP A 157 -5.34 -23.26 19.32
C TRP A 157 -6.39 -23.87 20.27
N GLU A 158 -7.63 -24.02 19.83
CA GLU A 158 -8.72 -24.61 20.59
C GLU A 158 -9.05 -23.90 21.91
N LEU A 159 -8.67 -22.60 22.01
CA LEU A 159 -8.98 -21.76 23.16
C LEU A 159 -10.44 -21.31 23.17
N ILE A 160 -11.05 -21.17 22.00
CA ILE A 160 -12.45 -20.76 21.76
C ILE A 160 -13.05 -21.51 20.59
N GLY A 161 -14.37 -21.78 20.63
CA GLY A 161 -15.04 -22.55 19.57
C GLY A 161 -15.37 -21.74 18.32
N LYS A 162 -15.46 -20.41 18.42
CA LYS A 162 -15.75 -19.52 17.28
C LYS A 162 -15.14 -18.15 17.49
N ASN A 163 -14.77 -17.53 16.39
CA ASN A 163 -14.22 -16.17 16.43
C ASN A 163 -15.35 -15.12 16.47
N PRO A 164 -15.51 -14.34 17.56
CA PRO A 164 -16.57 -13.35 17.69
C PRO A 164 -16.38 -12.11 16.78
N PHE A 165 -15.17 -11.91 16.23
CA PHE A 165 -14.84 -10.77 15.37
C PHE A 165 -15.15 -11.00 13.88
N LEU A 166 -15.52 -12.23 13.46
CA LEU A 166 -15.74 -12.54 12.04
C LEU A 166 -16.83 -11.66 11.43
N ASN A 167 -17.97 -11.56 12.11
CA ASN A 167 -19.14 -10.84 11.64
C ASN A 167 -19.26 -9.42 12.21
N ALA A 168 -18.16 -8.86 12.75
CA ALA A 168 -18.15 -7.49 13.25
C ALA A 168 -18.42 -6.49 12.13
N ILE A 169 -19.38 -5.60 12.33
CA ILE A 169 -19.70 -4.52 11.39
C ILE A 169 -18.66 -3.41 11.54
N LEU A 170 -17.79 -3.31 10.54
CA LEU A 170 -16.76 -2.30 10.51
C LEU A 170 -17.33 -0.94 10.10
N PRO A 171 -16.77 0.16 10.61
CA PRO A 171 -17.08 1.48 10.09
C PRO A 171 -16.75 1.55 8.59
N THR A 172 -17.60 2.24 7.84
CA THR A 172 -17.35 2.45 6.41
C THR A 172 -16.23 3.47 6.23
N THR A 173 -15.05 3.00 5.93
CA THR A 173 -13.91 3.89 5.66
C THR A 173 -14.04 4.47 4.26
N ARG A 174 -14.38 5.75 4.17
CA ARG A 174 -14.30 6.48 2.90
C ARG A 174 -12.84 6.86 2.66
N TYR A 175 -12.14 6.08 1.85
CA TYR A 175 -10.81 6.48 1.39
C TYR A 175 -10.96 7.67 0.45
N LYS A 176 -10.40 8.82 0.83
CA LYS A 176 -10.26 9.94 -0.10
C LYS A 176 -9.40 9.47 -1.28
N LYS A 177 -9.88 9.71 -2.50
CA LYS A 177 -9.07 9.51 -3.69
C LYS A 177 -7.79 10.34 -3.51
N ARG A 178 -6.64 9.71 -3.65
CA ARG A 178 -5.37 10.43 -3.53
C ARG A 178 -5.17 11.24 -4.79
N ASP A 179 -4.87 12.51 -4.60
CA ASP A 179 -4.44 13.36 -5.70
C ASP A 179 -3.09 12.85 -6.22
N ILE A 180 -2.94 12.87 -7.53
CA ILE A 180 -1.70 12.56 -8.24
C ILE A 180 -1.32 13.79 -9.06
N TRP A 181 -0.04 13.99 -9.25
CA TRP A 181 0.45 15.02 -10.16
C TRP A 181 0.41 14.53 -11.60
N ASP A 182 0.04 15.40 -12.52
CA ASP A 182 0.26 15.21 -13.94
C ASP A 182 1.73 15.46 -14.30
N ILE A 183 2.05 15.35 -15.60
CA ILE A 183 3.42 15.49 -16.09
C ILE A 183 3.93 16.92 -15.91
N GLU A 184 3.08 17.91 -16.16
CA GLU A 184 3.45 19.32 -16.06
C GLU A 184 3.78 19.72 -14.61
N MET A 185 3.01 19.23 -13.65
CA MET A 185 3.27 19.42 -12.23
C MET A 185 4.57 18.73 -11.79
N ILE A 186 4.86 17.53 -12.31
CA ILE A 186 6.11 16.82 -12.01
C ILE A 186 7.29 17.58 -12.59
N GLN A 187 7.18 18.05 -13.82
CA GLN A 187 8.22 18.83 -14.47
C GLN A 187 8.50 20.13 -13.72
N LYS A 188 7.44 20.87 -13.35
CA LYS A 188 7.55 22.06 -12.51
C LYS A 188 8.23 21.78 -11.17
N ALA A 189 7.94 20.61 -10.55
CA ALA A 189 8.57 20.20 -9.29
C ALA A 189 10.06 19.89 -9.49
N LEU A 190 10.42 19.20 -10.58
CA LEU A 190 11.82 18.90 -10.89
C LEU A 190 12.61 20.18 -11.18
N ASP A 191 12.06 21.11 -11.96
CA ASP A 191 12.70 22.40 -12.30
C ASP A 191 12.91 23.27 -11.05
N ALA A 192 11.99 23.23 -10.10
CA ALA A 192 12.12 23.98 -8.84
C ALA A 192 13.02 23.30 -7.81
N CYS A 193 13.36 22.02 -7.99
CA CYS A 193 14.09 21.23 -6.99
C CYS A 193 15.59 21.55 -7.03
N LYS A 194 16.10 22.14 -5.96
CA LYS A 194 17.54 22.47 -5.79
C LYS A 194 18.34 21.41 -5.02
N GLU A 195 17.66 20.53 -4.31
CA GLU A 195 18.28 19.52 -3.45
C GLU A 195 18.51 18.22 -4.23
N SER A 196 19.76 17.87 -4.47
CA SER A 196 20.14 16.75 -5.34
C SER A 196 19.57 15.40 -4.90
N ARG A 197 19.52 15.12 -3.58
CA ARG A 197 18.96 13.89 -3.02
C ARG A 197 17.47 13.78 -3.31
N LEU A 198 16.72 14.87 -3.17
CA LEU A 198 15.30 14.92 -3.50
C LEU A 198 15.09 14.78 -5.01
N TYR A 199 15.88 15.51 -5.81
CA TYR A 199 15.82 15.50 -7.26
C TYR A 199 15.97 14.07 -7.84
N ILE A 200 17.03 13.36 -7.43
CA ILE A 200 17.27 11.97 -7.85
C ILE A 200 16.17 11.04 -7.33
N SER A 201 15.74 11.21 -6.07
CA SER A 201 14.66 10.40 -5.50
C SER A 201 13.34 10.58 -6.27
N MET A 202 13.01 11.80 -6.69
CA MET A 202 11.82 12.08 -7.50
C MET A 202 11.93 11.42 -8.88
N ASN A 203 13.08 11.54 -9.56
CA ASN A 203 13.31 10.90 -10.85
C ASN A 203 13.21 9.37 -10.77
N LEU A 204 13.84 8.72 -9.79
CA LEU A 204 13.74 7.28 -9.58
C LEU A 204 12.30 6.84 -9.23
N SER A 205 11.58 7.65 -8.45
CA SER A 205 10.18 7.34 -8.12
C SER A 205 9.26 7.49 -9.32
N PHE A 206 9.46 8.50 -10.15
CA PHE A 206 8.61 8.75 -11.31
C PHE A 206 9.01 7.91 -12.53
N ALA A 207 10.26 7.91 -12.95
CA ALA A 207 10.69 7.17 -14.14
C ALA A 207 10.71 5.64 -13.90
N CYS A 208 11.17 5.20 -12.73
CA CYS A 208 11.36 3.80 -12.39
C CYS A 208 10.26 3.21 -11.50
N SER A 209 9.25 3.99 -11.13
CA SER A 209 8.16 3.56 -10.23
C SER A 209 8.67 2.96 -8.90
N MET A 210 9.83 3.39 -8.40
CA MET A 210 10.41 2.89 -7.16
C MET A 210 9.72 3.45 -5.92
N ARG A 211 9.65 2.64 -4.86
CA ARG A 211 9.20 3.10 -3.54
C ARG A 211 10.33 3.87 -2.85
N LEU A 212 9.98 4.83 -1.97
CA LEU A 212 11.01 5.62 -1.26
C LEU A 212 12.01 4.72 -0.52
N GLY A 213 11.57 3.70 0.18
CA GLY A 213 12.46 2.76 0.86
C GLY A 213 13.39 1.99 -0.08
N GLU A 214 12.93 1.63 -1.28
CA GLU A 214 13.73 1.00 -2.33
C GLU A 214 14.81 1.95 -2.86
N ILE A 215 14.44 3.23 -3.07
CA ILE A 215 15.36 4.28 -3.53
C ILE A 215 16.47 4.53 -2.49
N LEU A 216 16.09 4.69 -1.23
CA LEU A 216 17.03 4.96 -0.15
C LEU A 216 17.91 3.76 0.21
N GLY A 217 17.43 2.55 -0.08
CA GLY A 217 18.18 1.31 0.11
C GLY A 217 18.99 0.86 -1.10
N LEU A 218 18.93 1.59 -2.23
CA LEU A 218 19.62 1.23 -3.48
C LEU A 218 21.13 1.41 -3.33
N PRO A 219 21.93 0.34 -3.42
CA PRO A 219 23.39 0.45 -3.39
C PRO A 219 23.95 0.63 -4.80
N TRP A 220 25.11 1.26 -4.92
CA TRP A 220 25.78 1.47 -6.20
C TRP A 220 26.10 0.19 -6.97
N TYR A 221 26.38 -0.91 -6.30
CA TYR A 221 26.67 -2.18 -6.98
C TYR A 221 25.44 -2.83 -7.65
N ASN A 222 24.24 -2.30 -7.37
CA ASN A 222 23.00 -2.68 -8.06
C ASN A 222 22.63 -1.69 -9.19
N VAL A 223 23.48 -0.72 -9.49
CA VAL A 223 23.28 0.30 -10.53
C VAL A 223 24.25 0.01 -11.68
N HIS A 224 23.72 -0.38 -12.81
CA HIS A 224 24.46 -0.77 -14.01
C HIS A 224 24.34 0.35 -15.05
N ILE A 225 25.36 1.20 -15.12
CA ILE A 225 25.39 2.45 -15.91
C ILE A 225 26.77 2.68 -16.53
N SER A 226 27.45 1.62 -17.02
CA SER A 226 28.69 1.80 -17.79
C SER A 226 28.41 2.55 -19.09
N ASP A 227 29.44 3.08 -19.74
CA ASP A 227 29.29 3.81 -20.99
C ASP A 227 28.69 2.92 -22.09
N GLU A 228 29.09 1.65 -22.10
CA GLU A 228 28.58 0.65 -23.02
C GLU A 228 27.09 0.35 -22.74
N GLU A 229 26.71 0.18 -21.46
CA GLU A 229 25.33 -0.07 -21.07
C GLU A 229 24.42 1.12 -21.41
N ILE A 230 24.88 2.36 -21.16
CA ILE A 230 24.13 3.56 -21.51
C ILE A 230 24.03 3.73 -23.01
N ALA A 231 25.11 3.52 -23.77
CA ALA A 231 25.13 3.65 -25.21
C ALA A 231 24.19 2.66 -25.89
N ALA A 232 24.13 1.44 -25.37
CA ALA A 232 23.27 0.35 -25.88
C ALA A 232 21.82 0.39 -25.38
N ASP A 233 21.40 1.41 -24.63
CA ASP A 233 20.08 1.49 -23.96
C ASP A 233 19.82 0.33 -22.97
N ASN A 234 20.88 -0.25 -22.42
CA ASN A 234 20.85 -1.39 -21.50
C ASN A 234 21.17 -1.02 -20.05
N ALA A 235 21.17 0.27 -19.70
CA ALA A 235 21.33 0.70 -18.32
C ALA A 235 20.15 0.27 -17.44
N TYR A 236 20.43 -0.23 -16.22
CA TYR A 236 19.40 -0.73 -15.33
C TYR A 236 19.79 -0.66 -13.86
N VAL A 237 18.80 -0.82 -12.99
CA VAL A 237 18.98 -1.03 -11.55
C VAL A 237 18.33 -2.33 -11.10
N ILE A 238 18.89 -2.94 -10.05
CA ILE A 238 18.29 -4.11 -9.37
C ILE A 238 17.74 -3.64 -8.02
N VAL A 239 16.44 -3.83 -7.82
CA VAL A 239 15.78 -3.59 -6.54
C VAL A 239 15.70 -4.91 -5.79
N ASP A 240 16.48 -5.08 -4.73
CA ASP A 240 16.53 -6.30 -3.92
C ASP A 240 16.43 -6.02 -2.41
N ARG A 241 16.35 -4.75 -2.02
CA ARG A 241 16.32 -4.30 -0.62
C ARG A 241 15.57 -3.00 -0.46
N GLU A 242 15.24 -2.69 0.79
CA GLU A 242 14.65 -1.41 1.16
C GLU A 242 15.25 -0.89 2.46
N LEU A 243 15.36 0.43 2.57
CA LEU A 243 15.75 1.12 3.79
C LEU A 243 14.52 1.61 4.52
N GLU A 244 14.45 1.32 5.81
CA GLU A 244 13.41 1.87 6.68
C GLU A 244 13.95 2.20 8.07
N ARG A 245 13.19 3.01 8.81
CA ARG A 245 13.42 3.23 10.24
C ARG A 245 12.49 2.35 11.06
N ALA A 246 13.05 1.46 11.84
CA ALA A 246 12.34 0.45 12.62
C ALA A 246 12.52 0.61 14.12
N SER A 247 11.56 0.12 14.90
CA SER A 247 11.64 0.05 16.37
C SER A 247 12.76 -0.90 16.78
N TRP A 248 13.62 -0.45 17.72
CA TRP A 248 14.68 -1.29 18.28
C TRP A 248 14.13 -2.53 18.99
N LYS A 249 13.05 -2.37 19.76
CA LYS A 249 12.32 -3.49 20.38
C LYS A 249 11.89 -4.53 19.35
N ALA A 250 11.32 -4.09 18.21
CA ALA A 250 10.86 -4.99 17.16
C ALA A 250 12.04 -5.72 16.46
N ILE A 251 13.16 -5.03 16.24
CA ILE A 251 14.37 -5.63 15.66
C ILE A 251 14.89 -6.76 16.57
N GLN A 252 14.93 -6.52 17.90
CA GLN A 252 15.39 -7.49 18.87
C GLN A 252 14.43 -8.67 18.99
N SER A 253 13.11 -8.42 19.14
CA SER A 253 12.10 -9.48 19.29
C SER A 253 12.03 -10.40 18.06
N LEU A 254 12.33 -9.90 16.86
CA LEU A 254 12.34 -10.68 15.63
C LEU A 254 13.72 -11.27 15.29
N ASP A 255 14.66 -11.26 16.23
CA ASP A 255 16.03 -11.76 16.05
C ASP A 255 16.67 -11.30 14.72
N LYS A 256 16.51 -10.01 14.41
CA LYS A 256 17.02 -9.37 13.17
C LYS A 256 16.57 -10.04 11.86
N LYS A 257 15.46 -10.76 11.89
CA LYS A 257 14.91 -11.47 10.74
C LYS A 257 14.77 -10.56 9.52
N ASP A 258 15.23 -11.03 8.36
CA ASP A 258 15.19 -10.32 7.06
C ASP A 258 15.95 -8.98 7.04
N ILE A 259 16.81 -8.70 8.03
CA ILE A 259 17.64 -7.49 8.11
C ILE A 259 19.03 -7.79 7.58
N TYR A 260 19.47 -7.03 6.59
CA TYR A 260 20.81 -7.12 6.01
C TYR A 260 21.82 -6.26 6.76
N HIS A 261 21.38 -5.06 7.20
CA HIS A 261 22.26 -4.13 7.92
C HIS A 261 21.48 -3.26 8.89
N ILE A 262 22.08 -2.99 10.05
CA ILE A 262 21.56 -2.08 11.07
C ILE A 262 22.57 -0.95 11.23
N PHE A 263 22.16 0.27 10.88
CA PHE A 263 23.03 1.44 11.03
C PHE A 263 23.13 1.87 12.49
N GLU A 264 24.29 2.31 12.86
CA GLU A 264 24.53 2.90 14.17
C GLU A 264 23.67 4.16 14.37
N SER A 265 23.28 4.40 15.59
CA SER A 265 22.55 5.60 15.96
C SER A 265 23.48 6.58 16.62
N THR A 266 23.37 7.85 16.25
CA THR A 266 24.08 8.94 16.91
C THR A 266 23.65 9.17 18.37
N LYS A 267 22.52 8.54 18.80
CA LYS A 267 21.99 8.60 20.15
C LYS A 267 21.94 7.19 20.74
N GLU A 268 22.60 6.95 21.86
CA GLU A 268 22.62 5.65 22.54
C GLU A 268 21.22 5.14 22.89
N ASP A 269 20.37 6.01 23.44
CA ASP A 269 18.99 5.67 23.87
C ASP A 269 17.95 5.73 22.73
N ALA A 270 18.37 5.73 21.48
CA ALA A 270 17.42 5.81 20.38
C ALA A 270 16.56 4.57 20.30
N LYS A 271 15.23 4.76 20.45
CA LYS A 271 14.23 3.68 20.39
C LYS A 271 14.02 3.11 18.98
N THR A 272 14.68 3.68 17.97
CA THR A 272 14.59 3.26 16.58
C THR A 272 15.97 3.23 15.93
N ARG A 273 16.13 2.38 14.92
CA ARG A 273 17.34 2.29 14.08
C ARG A 273 16.94 2.41 12.61
N VAL A 274 17.82 2.92 11.79
CA VAL A 274 17.75 2.81 10.33
C VAL A 274 18.28 1.43 9.98
N ILE A 275 17.59 0.70 9.13
CA ILE A 275 17.97 -0.64 8.70
C ILE A 275 17.84 -0.79 7.20
N ILE A 276 18.63 -1.66 6.64
CA ILE A 276 18.40 -2.24 5.30
C ILE A 276 17.86 -3.64 5.48
N LYS A 277 16.77 -3.94 4.81
CA LYS A 277 16.09 -5.23 4.92
C LYS A 277 15.63 -5.76 3.56
N LYS A 278 15.30 -7.05 3.53
CA LYS A 278 14.66 -7.69 2.40
C LYS A 278 13.30 -7.03 2.08
N PRO A 279 12.92 -6.85 0.81
CA PRO A 279 11.59 -6.38 0.45
C PRO A 279 10.50 -7.34 0.95
N LYS A 280 9.30 -6.80 1.18
CA LYS A 280 8.18 -7.54 1.77
C LYS A 280 7.73 -8.76 0.95
N THR A 281 7.86 -8.70 -0.38
CA THR A 281 7.46 -9.78 -1.30
C THR A 281 8.58 -10.06 -2.30
N GLU A 282 8.68 -11.30 -2.75
CA GLU A 282 9.64 -11.67 -3.79
C GLU A 282 9.39 -10.94 -5.11
N SER A 283 8.13 -10.65 -5.44
CA SER A 283 7.76 -9.84 -6.61
C SER A 283 8.29 -8.40 -6.55
N SER A 284 8.72 -7.93 -5.38
CA SER A 284 9.39 -6.63 -5.24
C SER A 284 10.84 -6.67 -5.72
N ILE A 285 11.48 -7.85 -5.76
CA ILE A 285 12.83 -8.01 -6.31
C ILE A 285 12.69 -8.01 -7.82
N ARG A 286 13.30 -7.01 -8.44
CA ARG A 286 13.14 -6.80 -9.87
C ARG A 286 14.28 -6.00 -10.49
N LYS A 287 14.51 -6.22 -11.79
CA LYS A 287 15.34 -5.38 -12.66
C LYS A 287 14.46 -4.27 -13.24
N ILE A 288 14.94 -3.05 -13.25
CA ILE A 288 14.27 -1.89 -13.84
C ILE A 288 15.22 -1.24 -14.83
N TRP A 289 14.80 -1.11 -16.07
CA TRP A 289 15.55 -0.42 -17.10
C TRP A 289 15.49 1.10 -16.87
N LEU A 290 16.63 1.76 -17.08
CA LEU A 290 16.77 3.20 -16.88
C LEU A 290 16.62 3.95 -18.21
N PRO A 291 15.85 5.03 -18.25
CA PRO A 291 15.98 6.00 -19.33
C PRO A 291 17.41 6.56 -19.37
N LYS A 292 17.95 6.73 -20.57
CA LYS A 292 19.34 7.18 -20.81
C LYS A 292 19.71 8.45 -20.02
N THR A 293 18.81 9.43 -20.03
CA THR A 293 18.99 10.68 -19.26
C THR A 293 19.16 10.42 -17.76
N LEU A 294 18.32 9.52 -17.18
CA LEU A 294 18.44 9.19 -15.76
C LEU A 294 19.73 8.42 -15.46
N ALA A 295 20.19 7.58 -16.38
CA ALA A 295 21.48 6.88 -16.23
C ALA A 295 22.64 7.87 -16.18
N TYR A 296 22.67 8.90 -17.02
CA TYR A 296 23.67 9.99 -16.96
C TYR A 296 23.58 10.79 -15.66
N MET A 297 22.36 11.15 -15.19
CA MET A 297 22.18 11.81 -13.89
C MET A 297 22.76 10.99 -12.73
N LEU A 298 22.56 9.68 -12.75
CA LEU A 298 23.13 8.78 -11.74
C LEU A 298 24.67 8.73 -11.82
N ARG A 299 25.24 8.78 -13.03
CA ARG A 299 26.69 8.85 -13.24
C ARG A 299 27.27 10.13 -12.62
N GLU A 300 26.67 11.28 -12.92
CA GLU A 300 27.09 12.57 -12.36
C GLU A 300 26.98 12.58 -10.82
N LEU A 301 25.94 11.95 -10.27
CA LEU A 301 25.81 11.80 -8.83
C LEU A 301 26.93 10.94 -8.25
N GLN A 302 27.28 9.83 -8.90
CA GLN A 302 28.35 8.92 -8.48
C GLN A 302 29.69 9.65 -8.45
N ASP A 303 30.00 10.41 -9.51
CA ASP A 303 31.23 11.23 -9.61
C ASP A 303 31.27 12.30 -8.51
N SER A 304 30.15 12.94 -8.23
CA SER A 304 30.02 13.93 -7.18
C SER A 304 30.23 13.34 -5.79
N GLN A 305 29.67 12.14 -5.53
CA GLN A 305 29.90 11.44 -4.25
C GLN A 305 31.36 10.98 -4.11
N THR A 306 32.00 10.54 -5.20
CA THR A 306 33.42 10.16 -5.18
C THR A 306 34.30 11.35 -4.82
N LYS A 307 34.07 12.49 -5.45
CA LYS A 307 34.81 13.74 -5.11
C LYS A 307 34.60 14.15 -3.66
N LEU A 308 33.37 14.03 -3.16
CA LEU A 308 33.05 14.38 -1.77
C LEU A 308 33.71 13.40 -0.78
N LYS A 309 33.75 12.12 -1.11
CA LYS A 309 34.47 11.09 -0.34
C LYS A 309 35.97 11.37 -0.27
N ASP A 310 36.56 11.70 -1.41
CA ASP A 310 38.00 12.05 -1.48
C ASP A 310 38.31 13.30 -0.67
N PHE A 311 37.41 14.29 -0.68
CA PHE A 311 37.56 15.53 0.08
C PHE A 311 37.43 15.34 1.59
N LEU A 312 36.46 14.52 2.05
CA LEU A 312 36.19 14.29 3.48
C LEU A 312 37.08 13.20 4.09
N GLY A 313 37.67 12.32 3.29
CA GLY A 313 38.52 11.24 3.77
C GLY A 313 37.84 10.36 4.82
N ASP A 314 38.45 10.20 5.98
CA ASP A 314 37.97 9.33 7.07
C ASP A 314 36.62 9.79 7.71
N GLU A 315 36.23 11.05 7.51
CA GLU A 315 34.95 11.57 7.97
C GLU A 315 33.79 11.07 7.12
N TYR A 316 34.04 10.62 5.90
CA TYR A 316 33.03 10.02 5.02
C TYR A 316 32.80 8.55 5.38
N LYS A 317 31.61 8.23 5.84
CA LYS A 317 31.20 6.84 6.15
C LYS A 317 30.51 6.21 4.94
N ASP A 318 31.30 5.55 4.10
CA ASP A 318 30.81 4.97 2.85
C ASP A 318 30.02 3.67 3.08
N TYR A 319 28.71 3.76 2.91
CA TYR A 319 27.82 2.60 2.90
C TYR A 319 27.41 2.19 1.47
N GLY A 320 27.98 2.79 0.46
CA GLY A 320 27.73 2.49 -0.95
C GLY A 320 26.31 2.80 -1.43
N LEU A 321 25.58 3.69 -0.78
CA LEU A 321 24.19 4.02 -1.12
C LEU A 321 24.13 5.14 -2.17
N VAL A 322 23.21 5.00 -3.14
CA VAL A 322 22.94 6.01 -4.18
C VAL A 322 22.44 7.31 -3.55
N VAL A 323 21.49 7.23 -2.63
CA VAL A 323 20.95 8.39 -1.91
C VAL A 323 21.53 8.39 -0.49
N ALA A 324 22.69 8.99 -0.34
CA ALA A 324 23.37 9.15 0.94
C ALA A 324 23.33 10.62 1.42
N GLN A 325 23.61 10.84 2.70
CA GLN A 325 23.91 12.16 3.23
C GLN A 325 25.29 12.61 2.77
N GLU A 326 25.61 13.89 2.93
CA GLU A 326 26.90 14.46 2.52
C GLU A 326 28.12 13.79 3.17
N ASN A 327 27.95 13.24 4.37
CA ASN A 327 28.96 12.47 5.09
C ASN A 327 28.89 10.96 4.83
N GLY A 328 28.16 10.52 3.81
CA GLY A 328 28.04 9.12 3.42
C GLY A 328 27.02 8.30 4.23
N HIS A 329 26.49 8.82 5.34
CA HIS A 329 25.49 8.11 6.12
C HIS A 329 24.17 7.89 5.35
N PRO A 330 23.36 6.88 5.71
CA PRO A 330 22.09 6.63 5.06
C PRO A 330 21.14 7.83 5.21
N CYS A 331 20.44 8.18 4.14
CA CYS A 331 19.41 9.20 4.16
C CYS A 331 18.10 8.61 4.73
N ASP A 332 17.56 9.22 5.80
CA ASP A 332 16.28 8.81 6.37
C ASP A 332 15.12 9.30 5.49
N GLY A 333 14.11 8.45 5.26
CA GLY A 333 12.94 8.81 4.46
C GLY A 333 12.23 10.09 4.93
N ARG A 334 12.26 10.38 6.23
CA ARG A 334 11.72 11.63 6.79
C ARG A 334 12.42 12.90 6.30
N VAL A 335 13.69 12.80 5.94
CA VAL A 335 14.42 13.92 5.35
C VAL A 335 13.87 14.23 3.97
N ILE A 336 13.72 13.21 3.13
CA ILE A 336 13.13 13.35 1.79
C ILE A 336 11.69 13.85 1.86
N GLU A 337 10.87 13.30 2.77
CA GLU A 337 9.48 13.75 2.94
C GLU A 337 9.40 15.23 3.38
N LYS A 338 10.31 15.68 4.26
CA LYS A 338 10.40 17.08 4.68
C LYS A 338 10.80 17.99 3.53
N LEU A 339 11.84 17.61 2.78
CA LEU A 339 12.31 18.36 1.60
C LEU A 339 11.22 18.42 0.53
N PHE A 340 10.51 17.31 0.29
CA PHE A 340 9.40 17.25 -0.65
C PHE A 340 8.21 18.12 -0.22
N LYS A 341 7.93 18.20 1.09
CA LYS A 341 6.92 19.11 1.61
C LYS A 341 7.31 20.58 1.35
N GLN A 342 8.56 20.94 1.62
CA GLN A 342 9.05 22.30 1.38
C GLN A 342 8.99 22.65 -0.11
N LEU A 343 9.45 21.76 -0.99
CA LEU A 343 9.38 21.94 -2.44
C LEU A 343 7.96 22.25 -2.94
N LYS A 344 6.97 21.52 -2.43
CA LYS A 344 5.56 21.76 -2.82
C LYS A 344 5.07 23.14 -2.42
N GLU A 345 5.44 23.60 -1.22
CA GLU A 345 5.09 24.91 -0.70
C GLU A 345 5.77 26.01 -1.55
N ASP A 346 7.07 25.86 -1.81
CA ASP A 346 7.85 26.83 -2.58
C ASP A 346 7.42 26.94 -4.04
N ALA A 347 7.07 25.80 -4.67
CA ALA A 347 6.63 25.74 -6.06
C ALA A 347 5.12 25.98 -6.25
N GLY A 348 4.35 26.16 -5.18
CA GLY A 348 2.90 26.30 -5.26
C GLY A 348 2.20 25.10 -5.89
N LEU A 349 2.63 23.88 -5.55
CA LEU A 349 2.08 22.65 -6.10
C LEU A 349 1.03 22.01 -5.18
N PRO A 350 0.05 21.28 -5.73
CA PRO A 350 -0.95 20.56 -4.94
C PRO A 350 -0.31 19.62 -3.91
N ASN A 351 -0.94 19.52 -2.73
CA ASN A 351 -0.40 18.72 -1.64
C ASN A 351 -0.61 17.22 -1.88
N VAL A 352 0.44 16.53 -2.31
CA VAL A 352 0.51 15.09 -2.44
C VAL A 352 1.60 14.51 -1.52
N VAL A 353 1.58 13.21 -1.25
CA VAL A 353 2.67 12.53 -0.55
C VAL A 353 3.72 12.03 -1.55
N PHE A 354 4.97 11.83 -1.12
CA PHE A 354 6.05 11.38 -2.02
C PHE A 354 5.66 10.09 -2.80
N HIS A 355 4.97 9.16 -2.15
CA HIS A 355 4.49 7.93 -2.80
C HIS A 355 3.50 8.19 -3.95
N SER A 356 2.87 9.36 -4.02
CA SER A 356 2.01 9.73 -5.15
C SER A 356 2.77 9.84 -6.46
N LEU A 357 4.08 10.13 -6.45
CA LEU A 357 4.93 10.14 -7.65
C LEU A 357 4.95 8.76 -8.32
N ARG A 358 5.04 7.70 -7.53
CA ARG A 358 4.93 6.33 -8.06
C ARG A 358 3.53 6.05 -8.63
N HIS A 359 2.47 6.60 -8.05
CA HIS A 359 1.13 6.49 -8.63
C HIS A 359 1.04 7.26 -9.96
N SER A 360 1.56 8.48 -10.02
CA SER A 360 1.68 9.25 -11.29
C SER A 360 2.46 8.47 -12.33
N SER A 361 3.61 7.87 -11.95
CA SER A 361 4.42 7.00 -12.82
C SER A 361 3.61 5.86 -13.41
N THR A 362 2.92 5.11 -12.55
CA THR A 362 2.11 3.95 -13.00
C THR A 362 1.00 4.37 -13.94
N THR A 363 0.32 5.49 -13.64
CA THR A 363 -0.69 6.10 -14.50
C THR A 363 -0.12 6.45 -15.87
N TYR A 364 1.03 7.12 -15.87
CA TYR A 364 1.67 7.56 -17.10
C TYR A 364 2.18 6.39 -17.95
N LYS A 365 2.82 5.40 -17.34
CA LYS A 365 3.25 4.17 -18.03
C LYS A 365 2.09 3.40 -18.62
N LEU A 366 0.96 3.32 -17.90
CA LEU A 366 -0.24 2.68 -18.43
C LEU A 366 -0.79 3.41 -19.65
N LYS A 367 -0.78 4.76 -19.65
CA LYS A 367 -1.13 5.55 -20.84
C LYS A 367 -0.17 5.29 -22.01
N LEU A 368 1.14 5.29 -21.76
CA LEU A 368 2.15 5.02 -22.79
C LEU A 368 2.04 3.61 -23.39
N ASN A 369 1.71 2.63 -22.57
CA ASN A 369 1.56 1.22 -22.97
C ASN A 369 0.14 0.90 -23.48
N HIS A 370 -0.67 1.91 -23.80
CA HIS A 370 -2.03 1.73 -24.32
C HIS A 370 -2.91 0.81 -23.46
N GLY A 371 -2.75 0.87 -22.12
CA GLY A 371 -3.55 0.08 -21.19
C GLY A 371 -3.01 -1.32 -20.91
N ASP A 372 -1.81 -1.69 -21.37
CA ASP A 372 -1.19 -2.98 -21.02
C ASP A 372 -0.84 -3.02 -19.52
N LEU A 373 -1.74 -3.67 -18.76
CA LEU A 373 -1.63 -3.85 -17.31
C LEU A 373 -0.45 -4.76 -16.95
N LYS A 374 -0.14 -5.75 -17.79
CA LYS A 374 0.90 -6.75 -17.48
C LYS A 374 2.30 -6.17 -17.65
N ALA A 375 2.54 -5.43 -18.72
CA ALA A 375 3.78 -4.70 -18.92
C ALA A 375 4.00 -3.66 -17.82
N THR A 376 2.95 -2.91 -17.47
CA THR A 376 3.00 -1.93 -16.38
C THR A 376 3.23 -2.58 -15.01
N GLN A 377 2.68 -3.78 -14.75
CA GLN A 377 2.90 -4.54 -13.51
C GLN A 377 4.37 -4.97 -13.36
N GLY A 378 4.98 -5.46 -14.43
CA GLY A 378 6.38 -5.88 -14.43
C GLY A 378 7.32 -4.74 -14.02
N ASP A 379 7.14 -3.57 -14.61
CA ASP A 379 7.93 -2.36 -14.31
C ASP A 379 7.73 -1.85 -12.88
N THR A 380 6.48 -1.86 -12.42
CA THR A 380 6.14 -1.25 -11.12
C THR A 380 6.33 -2.21 -9.94
N GLY A 381 6.41 -3.53 -10.17
CA GLY A 381 6.52 -4.54 -9.11
C GLY A 381 5.31 -4.55 -8.17
N HIS A 382 4.09 -4.36 -8.71
CA HIS A 382 2.86 -4.58 -7.96
C HIS A 382 2.55 -6.08 -7.91
N ALA A 383 2.31 -6.60 -6.70
CA ALA A 383 2.00 -8.03 -6.51
C ALA A 383 0.66 -8.44 -7.15
N GLU A 384 -0.30 -7.50 -7.22
CA GLU A 384 -1.65 -7.76 -7.75
C GLU A 384 -2.03 -6.71 -8.79
N ILE A 385 -2.57 -7.16 -9.93
CA ILE A 385 -3.11 -6.33 -11.01
C ILE A 385 -4.27 -5.47 -10.50
N ASP A 386 -5.07 -6.00 -9.58
CA ASP A 386 -6.19 -5.30 -8.94
C ASP A 386 -5.79 -3.96 -8.29
N MET A 387 -4.55 -3.83 -7.81
CA MET A 387 -4.06 -2.56 -7.27
C MET A 387 -3.90 -1.51 -8.36
N ILE A 388 -3.44 -1.91 -9.54
CA ILE A 388 -3.30 -1.02 -10.70
C ILE A 388 -4.70 -0.61 -11.18
N THR A 389 -5.60 -1.58 -11.35
CA THR A 389 -6.97 -1.36 -11.85
C THR A 389 -7.80 -0.45 -10.94
N ARG A 390 -7.74 -0.63 -9.62
CA ARG A 390 -8.50 0.20 -8.65
C ARG A 390 -8.04 1.65 -8.62
N VAL A 391 -6.76 1.90 -8.80
CA VAL A 391 -6.19 3.25 -8.80
C VAL A 391 -6.46 3.96 -10.13
N TYR A 392 -6.52 3.20 -11.24
CA TYR A 392 -6.55 3.73 -12.61
C TYR A 392 -7.86 3.49 -13.37
N ALA A 393 -8.90 2.96 -12.72
CA ALA A 393 -10.22 2.71 -13.33
C ALA A 393 -10.84 3.93 -14.03
N HIS A 394 -10.47 5.15 -13.64
CA HIS A 394 -10.95 6.39 -14.25
C HIS A 394 -10.24 6.77 -15.56
N ILE A 395 -9.02 6.27 -15.81
CA ILE A 395 -8.29 6.48 -17.07
C ILE A 395 -8.96 5.66 -18.18
N LEU A 396 -9.53 4.52 -17.81
CA LEU A 396 -10.28 3.66 -18.73
C LEU A 396 -11.51 4.35 -19.36
N ASP A 397 -11.95 5.48 -18.86
CA ASP A 397 -13.11 6.20 -19.39
C ASP A 397 -12.75 7.04 -20.62
N GLU A 398 -11.56 7.64 -20.69
CA GLU A 398 -11.02 8.26 -21.91
C GLU A 398 -10.71 7.19 -22.98
N ASP A 399 -10.13 6.04 -22.56
CA ASP A 399 -9.85 4.91 -23.45
C ASP A 399 -11.13 4.27 -23.99
N ARG A 400 -12.25 4.28 -23.24
CA ARG A 400 -13.57 3.83 -23.71
C ARG A 400 -14.06 4.67 -24.88
N LYS A 401 -13.85 5.98 -24.84
CA LYS A 401 -14.17 6.89 -25.95
C LYS A 401 -13.35 6.57 -27.19
N VAL A 402 -12.03 6.36 -27.01
CA VAL A 402 -11.13 5.96 -28.10
C VAL A 402 -11.48 4.58 -28.64
N ASN A 403 -11.85 3.63 -27.77
CA ASN A 403 -12.30 2.31 -28.21
C ASN A 403 -13.61 2.37 -28.99
N ALA A 404 -14.56 3.20 -28.59
CA ALA A 404 -15.78 3.42 -29.36
C ALA A 404 -15.50 4.00 -30.76
N GLN A 405 -14.56 4.95 -30.85
CA GLN A 405 -14.10 5.52 -32.14
C GLN A 405 -13.35 4.49 -33.02
N LYS A 406 -12.48 3.68 -32.40
CA LYS A 406 -11.80 2.58 -33.10
C LYS A 406 -12.78 1.51 -33.58
N PHE A 407 -13.78 1.20 -32.76
CA PHE A 407 -14.84 0.25 -33.14
C PHE A 407 -15.69 0.82 -34.29
N GLU A 408 -16.03 2.11 -34.23
CA GLU A 408 -16.71 2.83 -35.33
C GLU A 408 -15.93 2.73 -36.64
N SER A 409 -14.63 3.08 -36.61
CA SER A 409 -13.77 3.04 -37.78
C SER A 409 -13.46 1.63 -38.29
N ALA A 410 -13.36 0.63 -37.39
CA ALA A 410 -13.00 -0.75 -37.76
C ALA A 410 -14.22 -1.56 -38.24
N PHE A 411 -15.38 -1.36 -37.64
CA PHE A 411 -16.57 -2.19 -37.87
C PHE A 411 -17.62 -1.48 -38.68
N TYR A 412 -18.00 -0.25 -38.30
CA TYR A 412 -19.07 0.49 -39.01
C TYR A 412 -18.61 1.26 -40.23
N ALA A 413 -17.30 1.44 -40.42
CA ALA A 413 -16.77 1.99 -41.69
C ALA A 413 -16.89 1.00 -42.87
N ASN A 414 -17.28 -0.26 -42.64
CA ASN A 414 -17.55 -1.22 -43.66
C ASN A 414 -18.88 -0.89 -44.35
N PRO A 415 -18.91 -0.54 -45.68
CA PRO A 415 -20.12 -0.09 -46.39
C PRO A 415 -21.25 -1.12 -46.39
N ASP A 416 -20.96 -2.40 -46.30
CA ASP A 416 -21.94 -3.49 -46.36
C ASP A 416 -22.83 -3.64 -45.11
N LEU A 417 -22.52 -2.93 -44.03
CA LEU A 417 -23.28 -2.97 -42.76
C LEU A 417 -24.18 -1.74 -42.57
N ARG A 418 -24.26 -0.84 -43.54
CA ARG A 418 -25.02 0.42 -43.42
C ARG A 418 -26.45 0.30 -43.88
N GLU A 419 -27.33 -0.20 -43.05
CA GLU A 419 -28.75 0.16 -43.14
C GLU A 419 -29.21 1.22 -42.13
N VAL A 420 -28.34 1.68 -41.26
CA VAL A 420 -28.63 2.77 -40.31
C VAL A 420 -28.32 4.09 -41.00
N ARG A 421 -29.35 4.81 -41.43
CA ARG A 421 -29.24 6.17 -41.94
C ARG A 421 -28.60 7.07 -40.88
N ALA A 422 -27.28 7.29 -40.97
CA ALA A 422 -26.71 8.49 -40.37
C ALA A 422 -27.44 9.70 -41.00
N PRO A 423 -27.75 10.75 -40.22
CA PRO A 423 -28.24 11.98 -40.83
C PRO A 423 -27.27 12.34 -41.96
N GLN A 424 -27.76 12.37 -43.20
CA GLN A 424 -26.94 12.88 -44.30
C GLN A 424 -26.53 14.30 -43.89
N GLU A 425 -25.27 14.50 -43.59
CA GLU A 425 -24.70 15.84 -43.69
C GLU A 425 -25.09 16.33 -45.09
N GLN A 426 -26.01 17.27 -45.12
CA GLN A 426 -26.30 17.98 -46.32
C GLN A 426 -24.98 18.61 -46.73
N GLN A 427 -24.28 17.99 -47.70
CA GLN A 427 -23.23 18.68 -48.40
C GLN A 427 -23.87 19.98 -48.86
N PRO A 428 -23.31 21.13 -48.52
CA PRO A 428 -23.85 22.40 -48.99
C PRO A 428 -23.94 22.26 -50.53
N LYS A 429 -25.17 22.21 -51.05
CA LYS A 429 -25.37 22.30 -52.49
C LYS A 429 -24.65 23.56 -52.90
N LEU A 430 -23.55 23.38 -53.65
CA LEU A 430 -22.89 24.50 -54.25
C LEU A 430 -23.94 25.17 -55.14
N ASP A 431 -24.45 26.27 -54.69
CA ASP A 431 -25.37 27.10 -55.46
C ASP A 431 -24.51 27.77 -56.50
N LEU A 432 -24.43 27.11 -57.68
CA LEU A 432 -23.65 27.56 -58.80
C LEU A 432 -24.05 28.94 -59.29
N GLU A 433 -25.33 29.30 -59.17
CA GLU A 433 -25.83 30.64 -59.54
C GLU A 433 -25.27 31.70 -58.57
N ASN A 434 -25.26 31.44 -57.27
CA ASN A 434 -24.71 32.36 -56.28
C ASN A 434 -23.19 32.46 -56.38
N LEU A 435 -22.50 31.36 -56.68
CA LEU A 435 -21.06 31.33 -56.94
C LEU A 435 -20.69 32.14 -58.20
N LEU A 436 -21.45 32.00 -59.27
CA LEU A 436 -21.26 32.77 -60.52
C LEU A 436 -21.51 34.27 -60.29
N LEU A 437 -22.51 34.64 -59.48
CA LEU A 437 -22.79 36.02 -59.14
C LEU A 437 -21.67 36.66 -58.32
N GLN A 438 -21.09 35.89 -57.39
CA GLN A 438 -19.94 36.32 -56.54
C GLN A 438 -18.65 36.46 -57.39
N LEU A 439 -18.43 35.57 -58.32
CA LEU A 439 -17.29 35.65 -59.23
C LEU A 439 -17.41 36.85 -60.23
N GLN A 440 -18.62 37.21 -60.62
CA GLN A 440 -18.87 38.42 -61.43
C GLN A 440 -18.70 39.72 -60.64
N GLN A 441 -18.92 39.69 -59.34
CA GLN A 441 -18.82 40.88 -58.50
C GLN A 441 -17.42 41.08 -57.86
N SER A 442 -16.54 40.07 -57.91
CA SER A 442 -15.18 40.13 -57.30
C SER A 442 -14.14 39.53 -58.29
N PRO A 443 -13.46 40.36 -59.06
CA PRO A 443 -12.39 39.91 -59.95
C PRO A 443 -11.27 39.14 -59.25
N GLU A 444 -10.97 39.50 -58.04
CA GLU A 444 -9.94 38.85 -57.18
C GLU A 444 -10.29 37.37 -56.84
N LEU A 445 -11.56 37.07 -56.61
CA LEU A 445 -12.05 35.71 -56.36
C LEU A 445 -12.01 34.86 -57.66
N ALA A 446 -12.27 35.47 -58.84
CA ALA A 446 -12.18 34.80 -60.10
C ALA A 446 -10.73 34.44 -60.49
N ASP A 447 -9.77 35.31 -60.18
CA ASP A 447 -8.34 35.06 -60.35
C ASP A 447 -7.79 34.01 -59.42
N MET A 448 -8.23 33.99 -58.16
CA MET A 448 -7.87 32.94 -57.21
C MET A 448 -8.37 31.55 -57.61
N LEU A 449 -9.60 31.47 -58.11
CA LEU A 449 -10.19 30.22 -58.60
C LEU A 449 -9.49 29.72 -59.86
N ALA A 450 -9.16 30.61 -60.78
CA ALA A 450 -8.40 30.31 -62.00
C ALA A 450 -7.00 29.78 -61.66
N ASN A 451 -6.31 30.37 -60.68
CA ASN A 451 -5.02 29.94 -60.24
C ASN A 451 -5.06 28.56 -59.52
N LEU A 452 -6.10 28.28 -58.73
CA LEU A 452 -6.32 26.99 -58.11
C LEU A 452 -6.60 25.88 -59.11
N LEU A 453 -7.40 26.15 -60.13
CA LEU A 453 -7.68 25.22 -61.22
C LEU A 453 -6.44 24.98 -62.09
N ALA A 454 -5.63 26.00 -62.37
CA ALA A 454 -4.37 25.87 -63.09
C ALA A 454 -3.32 25.09 -62.32
N GLN A 455 -3.28 25.17 -60.95
CA GLN A 455 -2.44 24.32 -60.12
C GLN A 455 -2.89 22.86 -60.09
N ARG A 456 -4.19 22.59 -60.05
CA ARG A 456 -4.71 21.21 -60.12
C ARG A 456 -4.49 20.57 -61.51
N ALA A 457 -4.55 21.31 -62.56
CA ALA A 457 -4.26 20.80 -63.92
C ALA A 457 -2.79 20.48 -64.17
N LYS A 458 -1.87 20.96 -63.30
CA LYS A 458 -0.43 20.61 -63.30
C LYS A 458 -0.06 19.42 -62.45
N THR A 459 -0.96 18.95 -61.65
CA THR A 459 -0.75 17.80 -60.70
C THR A 459 -1.58 16.56 -61.04
N ALA A 460 -2.38 16.61 -62.13
CA ALA A 460 -3.07 15.50 -62.77
C ALA A 460 -2.36 15.14 -64.07
#